data_7505e9f8a5991bdb3b503fe71ca803f7
#
_entry.id   7505e9f8a5991bdb3b503fe71ca803f7
#
_cell.length_a   1.000
_cell.length_b   1.000
_cell.length_c   1.000
_cell.angle_alpha   90.00
_cell.angle_beta   90.00
_cell.angle_gamma   90.00
#
_symmetry.space_group_name_H-M   'P 1'
#
loop_
_entity.id
_entity.type
_entity.pdbx_description
1 polymer ?
#
loop_
_entity_poly.entity_id
_entity_poly.type
_entity_poly.pdbx_seq_one_letter_code
_entity_poly.pdbx_strand_id
1 'polypeptide(L)'
;MGFSVETLVVGPIEENCYVLKDEETGHGLIIDPGDNGQEILAYVRDNHIEVDLIVNTHGHWDHIGAVDFLRDALQVKLAIHGEDASMLTATREEMAAYSIFAGGKRPAEILLKDGDTVKFGHCSLQVMHTPGHTKGGICLYGGGCLFSGDTLFAGSVGRTDLPGGDYREML
;
A
#
# COMPACT_ATOMS: atom_id res chain seq x y z
N MET A 1 -6.61 -7.84 -21.08
CA MET A 1 -5.33 -7.37 -20.61
C MET A 1 -5.17 -7.76 -19.18
N GLY A 2 -4.30 -8.72 -18.99
CA GLY A 2 -4.14 -9.33 -17.70
C GLY A 2 -2.85 -8.91 -17.02
N PHE A 3 -2.90 -8.95 -15.71
CA PHE A 3 -1.71 -8.88 -14.89
C PHE A 3 -1.68 -10.07 -13.94
N SER A 4 -0.49 -10.47 -13.55
CA SER A 4 -0.30 -11.47 -12.51
C SER A 4 -0.13 -10.80 -11.16
N VAL A 5 -0.50 -11.52 -10.09
CA VAL A 5 -0.39 -11.05 -8.72
C VAL A 5 0.42 -12.05 -7.92
N GLU A 6 1.48 -11.59 -7.26
CA GLU A 6 2.19 -12.37 -6.26
C GLU A 6 1.96 -11.76 -4.90
N THR A 7 1.61 -12.58 -3.92
CA THR A 7 1.45 -12.16 -2.54
C THR A 7 2.70 -12.54 -1.76
N LEU A 8 3.37 -11.55 -1.19
CA LEU A 8 4.52 -11.74 -0.33
C LEU A 8 4.12 -11.42 1.11
N VAL A 9 4.23 -12.40 1.99
CA VAL A 9 3.92 -12.20 3.41
C VAL A 9 5.15 -11.59 4.08
N VAL A 10 4.99 -10.43 4.68
CA VAL A 10 6.10 -9.64 5.21
C VAL A 10 5.84 -9.18 6.64
N GLY A 11 6.93 -9.01 7.39
CA GLY A 11 6.90 -8.48 8.73
C GLY A 11 6.44 -9.44 9.81
N PRO A 12 6.57 -9.02 11.08
CA PRO A 12 6.29 -9.89 12.23
C PRO A 12 4.81 -10.23 12.40
N ILE A 13 3.90 -9.43 11.85
CA ILE A 13 2.46 -9.70 11.91
C ILE A 13 1.91 -10.25 10.58
N GLU A 14 2.80 -10.71 9.71
CA GLU A 14 2.44 -11.40 8.46
C GLU A 14 1.49 -10.61 7.57
N GLU A 15 1.84 -9.36 7.30
CA GLU A 15 1.09 -8.48 6.40
C GLU A 15 1.34 -8.89 4.94
N ASN A 16 0.33 -8.70 4.09
CA ASN A 16 0.42 -9.03 2.68
C ASN A 16 0.92 -7.83 1.87
N CYS A 17 2.06 -8.03 1.20
CA CYS A 17 2.53 -7.15 0.15
C CYS A 17 2.19 -7.77 -1.20
N TYR A 18 1.60 -7.00 -2.10
CA TYR A 18 1.25 -7.50 -3.43
C TYR A 18 2.17 -6.91 -4.47
N VAL A 19 2.67 -7.77 -5.35
CA VAL A 19 3.45 -7.36 -6.52
C VAL A 19 2.67 -7.77 -7.75
N LEU A 20 2.31 -6.77 -8.56
CA LEU A 20 1.55 -6.96 -9.78
C LEU A 20 2.46 -6.79 -10.98
N LYS A 21 2.27 -7.60 -12.01
CA LYS A 21 3.05 -7.52 -13.25
C LYS A 21 2.12 -7.55 -14.44
N ASP A 22 2.24 -6.54 -15.31
CA ASP A 22 1.61 -6.57 -16.63
C ASP A 22 2.40 -7.54 -17.50
N GLU A 23 1.76 -8.66 -17.88
CA GLU A 23 2.43 -9.72 -18.63
C GLU A 23 2.86 -9.30 -20.04
N GLU A 24 2.22 -8.28 -20.62
CA GLU A 24 2.58 -7.80 -21.95
C GLU A 24 3.83 -6.91 -21.93
N THR A 25 3.97 -6.03 -20.93
CA THR A 25 5.03 -5.04 -20.92
C THR A 25 6.15 -5.32 -19.93
N GLY A 26 5.90 -6.16 -18.93
CA GLY A 26 6.84 -6.38 -17.84
C GLY A 26 6.83 -5.30 -16.78
N HIS A 27 6.01 -4.26 -16.92
CA HIS A 27 5.84 -3.23 -15.92
C HIS A 27 5.01 -3.71 -14.75
N GLY A 28 5.19 -3.13 -13.58
CA GLY A 28 4.51 -3.60 -12.40
C GLY A 28 4.24 -2.55 -11.36
N LEU A 29 3.57 -2.99 -10.30
CA LEU A 29 3.11 -2.19 -9.18
C LEU A 29 3.39 -2.94 -7.90
N ILE A 30 3.83 -2.23 -6.86
CA ILE A 30 3.97 -2.80 -5.51
C ILE A 30 2.91 -2.15 -4.62
N ILE A 31 2.15 -2.98 -3.89
CA ILE A 31 1.12 -2.53 -2.96
C ILE A 31 1.51 -2.95 -1.55
N ASP A 32 1.56 -1.99 -0.64
CA ASP A 32 1.79 -2.18 0.80
C ASP A 32 3.09 -2.94 1.13
N PRO A 33 4.26 -2.42 0.75
CA PRO A 33 5.53 -3.04 1.14
C PRO A 33 5.85 -2.70 2.59
N GLY A 34 5.26 -3.45 3.52
CA GLY A 34 5.31 -3.15 4.94
C GLY A 34 6.63 -3.51 5.61
N ASP A 35 7.38 -4.47 5.07
CA ASP A 35 8.65 -4.92 5.63
C ASP A 35 9.37 -5.77 4.58
N ASN A 36 10.52 -6.34 4.95
CA ASN A 36 11.26 -7.27 4.11
C ASN A 36 11.63 -6.68 2.73
N GLY A 37 12.06 -5.41 2.71
CA GLY A 37 12.35 -4.70 1.47
C GLY A 37 13.33 -5.43 0.56
N GLN A 38 14.37 -6.08 1.11
CA GLN A 38 15.34 -6.82 0.31
C GLN A 38 14.72 -8.03 -0.39
N GLU A 39 13.80 -8.72 0.28
CA GLU A 39 13.09 -9.87 -0.31
C GLU A 39 12.14 -9.42 -1.42
N ILE A 40 11.45 -8.32 -1.22
CA ILE A 40 10.58 -7.73 -2.23
C ILE A 40 11.41 -7.32 -3.45
N LEU A 41 12.54 -6.65 -3.22
CA LEU A 41 13.44 -6.22 -4.28
C LEU A 41 13.98 -7.41 -5.06
N ALA A 42 14.39 -8.48 -4.38
CA ALA A 42 14.89 -9.70 -5.02
C ALA A 42 13.82 -10.32 -5.90
N TYR A 43 12.58 -10.41 -5.41
CA TYR A 43 11.47 -10.94 -6.21
C TYR A 43 11.26 -10.13 -7.49
N VAL A 44 11.23 -8.80 -7.36
CA VAL A 44 11.04 -7.90 -8.49
C VAL A 44 12.14 -8.08 -9.54
N ARG A 45 13.39 -8.16 -9.09
CA ARG A 45 14.53 -8.33 -9.99
C ARG A 45 14.57 -9.71 -10.63
N ASP A 46 14.32 -10.76 -9.86
CA ASP A 46 14.33 -12.14 -10.35
C ASP A 46 13.23 -12.38 -11.40
N ASN A 47 12.12 -11.67 -11.30
CA ASN A 47 11.00 -11.79 -12.22
C ASN A 47 10.99 -10.71 -13.31
N HIS A 48 12.06 -9.92 -13.40
CA HIS A 48 12.23 -8.89 -14.43
C HIS A 48 11.07 -7.91 -14.49
N ILE A 49 10.63 -7.42 -13.33
CA ILE A 49 9.54 -6.47 -13.24
C ILE A 49 10.11 -5.04 -13.19
N GLU A 50 9.66 -4.21 -14.13
CA GLU A 50 9.95 -2.78 -14.09
C GLU A 50 8.83 -2.09 -13.31
N VAL A 51 9.10 -1.76 -12.04
CA VAL A 51 8.09 -1.16 -11.16
C VAL A 51 7.85 0.29 -11.56
N ASP A 52 6.59 0.64 -11.80
CA ASP A 52 6.19 2.00 -12.16
C ASP A 52 5.85 2.84 -10.93
N LEU A 53 5.35 2.20 -9.86
CA LEU A 53 4.81 2.92 -8.71
C LEU A 53 4.70 2.00 -7.50
N ILE A 54 4.82 2.58 -6.32
CA ILE A 54 4.44 1.93 -5.05
C ILE A 54 3.17 2.61 -4.56
N VAL A 55 2.17 1.82 -4.15
CA VAL A 55 0.91 2.33 -3.61
C VAL A 55 0.68 1.76 -2.23
N ASN A 56 0.33 2.62 -1.27
CA ASN A 56 -0.14 2.18 0.04
C ASN A 56 -1.66 2.29 0.11
N THR A 57 -2.31 1.23 0.58
CA THR A 57 -3.75 1.25 0.84
C THR A 57 -4.08 2.10 2.05
N HIS A 58 -3.16 2.19 3.01
CA HIS A 58 -3.27 3.07 4.16
C HIS A 58 -1.87 3.24 4.79
N GLY A 59 -1.77 4.11 5.80
CA GLY A 59 -0.50 4.53 6.35
C GLY A 59 -0.07 3.87 7.65
N HIS A 60 -0.69 2.78 8.09
CA HIS A 60 -0.27 2.07 9.30
C HIS A 60 1.12 1.45 9.12
N TRP A 61 1.84 1.30 10.23
CA TRP A 61 3.25 0.92 10.26
C TRP A 61 3.55 -0.41 9.54
N ASP A 62 2.65 -1.37 9.63
CA ASP A 62 2.81 -2.69 9.04
C ASP A 62 2.65 -2.69 7.50
N HIS A 63 2.27 -1.56 6.93
CA HIS A 63 2.10 -1.40 5.47
C HIS A 63 3.12 -0.47 4.83
N ILE A 64 3.92 0.27 5.60
CA ILE A 64 4.81 1.31 5.06
C ILE A 64 6.31 1.09 5.37
N GLY A 65 6.66 0.03 6.08
CA GLY A 65 8.02 -0.13 6.61
C GLY A 65 9.13 -0.13 5.56
N ALA A 66 8.90 -0.69 4.38
CA ALA A 66 9.91 -0.81 3.34
C ALA A 66 9.79 0.25 2.22
N VAL A 67 8.89 1.23 2.34
CA VAL A 67 8.63 2.18 1.24
C VAL A 67 9.85 2.99 0.85
N ASP A 68 10.61 3.50 1.81
CA ASP A 68 11.77 4.34 1.49
C ASP A 68 12.91 3.53 0.89
N PHE A 69 13.16 2.34 1.43
CA PHE A 69 14.17 1.44 0.87
C PHE A 69 13.87 1.14 -0.61
N LEU A 70 12.63 0.81 -0.92
CA LEU A 70 12.24 0.46 -2.29
C LEU A 70 12.20 1.67 -3.21
N ARG A 71 11.78 2.84 -2.72
CA ARG A 71 11.85 4.07 -3.51
C ARG A 71 13.28 4.35 -3.98
N ASP A 72 14.25 4.18 -3.08
CA ASP A 72 15.66 4.41 -3.39
C ASP A 72 16.22 3.35 -4.33
N ALA A 73 15.92 2.08 -4.05
CA ALA A 73 16.44 0.96 -4.84
C ALA A 73 15.89 0.93 -6.26
N LEU A 74 14.61 1.28 -6.43
CA LEU A 74 13.91 1.19 -7.71
C LEU A 74 13.74 2.53 -8.41
N GLN A 75 14.03 3.64 -7.73
CA GLN A 75 13.85 5.01 -8.26
C GLN A 75 12.40 5.24 -8.71
N VAL A 76 11.46 4.93 -7.83
CA VAL A 76 10.02 5.03 -8.09
C VAL A 76 9.35 5.93 -7.07
N LYS A 77 8.15 6.39 -7.40
CA LYS A 77 7.33 7.25 -6.55
C LYS A 77 6.42 6.40 -5.67
N LEU A 78 5.95 7.03 -4.58
CA LEU A 78 4.97 6.45 -3.66
C LEU A 78 3.67 7.23 -3.76
N ALA A 79 2.55 6.53 -3.83
CA ALA A 79 1.21 7.10 -3.81
C ALA A 79 0.43 6.59 -2.59
N ILE A 80 -0.29 7.49 -1.94
CA ILE A 80 -1.16 7.19 -0.79
C ILE A 80 -2.30 8.21 -0.80
N HIS A 81 -3.43 7.88 -0.19
CA HIS A 81 -4.53 8.83 -0.05
C HIS A 81 -4.11 10.02 0.83
N GLY A 82 -4.56 11.22 0.46
CA GLY A 82 -4.18 12.45 1.16
C GLY A 82 -4.50 12.44 2.66
N GLU A 83 -5.58 11.79 3.07
CA GLU A 83 -5.97 11.70 4.48
C GLU A 83 -5.03 10.83 5.32
N ASP A 84 -4.27 9.93 4.71
CA ASP A 84 -3.30 9.08 5.39
C ASP A 84 -1.85 9.55 5.18
N ALA A 85 -1.62 10.59 4.37
CA ALA A 85 -0.27 11.04 4.05
C ALA A 85 0.55 11.41 5.29
N SER A 86 -0.10 12.00 6.31
CA SER A 86 0.58 12.38 7.54
C SER A 86 1.10 11.19 8.35
N MET A 87 0.53 10.00 8.15
CA MET A 87 0.99 8.80 8.85
C MET A 87 2.37 8.35 8.36
N LEU A 88 2.73 8.66 7.12
CA LEU A 88 4.07 8.38 6.59
C LEU A 88 5.15 9.18 7.31
N THR A 89 4.86 10.44 7.59
CA THR A 89 5.83 11.39 8.10
C THR A 89 5.74 11.59 9.61
N ALA A 90 4.77 10.95 10.28
CA ALA A 90 4.59 11.06 11.71
C ALA A 90 5.88 10.72 12.45
N THR A 91 6.24 11.54 13.43
CA THR A 91 7.44 11.29 14.22
C THR A 91 7.20 10.15 15.21
N ARG A 92 8.32 9.60 15.70
CA ARG A 92 8.28 8.58 16.74
C ARG A 92 7.50 9.07 17.97
N GLU A 93 7.69 10.33 18.34
CA GLU A 93 7.03 10.94 19.48
C GLU A 93 5.52 11.04 19.27
N GLU A 94 5.09 11.44 18.07
CA GLU A 94 3.68 11.53 17.73
C GLU A 94 2.98 10.18 17.81
N MET A 95 3.69 9.10 17.48
CA MET A 95 3.13 7.74 17.47
C MET A 95 3.28 7.00 18.80
N ALA A 96 4.12 7.49 19.71
CA ALA A 96 4.42 6.81 20.98
C ALA A 96 3.17 6.61 21.85
N ALA A 97 2.22 7.55 21.81
CA ALA A 97 0.98 7.46 22.58
C ALA A 97 0.11 6.27 22.18
N TYR A 98 0.34 5.70 21.02
CA TYR A 98 -0.43 4.57 20.49
C TYR A 98 0.37 3.27 20.45
N SER A 99 1.60 3.30 20.99
CA SER A 99 2.52 2.17 21.02
C SER A 99 2.81 1.60 19.62
N ILE A 100 2.77 2.44 18.59
CA ILE A 100 2.98 2.06 17.21
C ILE A 100 4.13 2.90 16.64
N PHE A 101 5.10 2.23 16.01
CA PHE A 101 6.19 2.91 15.33
C PHE A 101 5.95 2.85 13.83
N ALA A 102 5.26 3.86 13.35
CA ALA A 102 5.10 4.10 11.94
C ALA A 102 5.62 5.50 11.66
N GLY A 103 5.78 5.83 10.43
CA GLY A 103 6.24 7.15 10.07
C GLY A 103 7.76 7.25 10.03
N GLY A 104 8.26 8.46 10.12
CA GLY A 104 9.67 8.75 9.86
C GLY A 104 10.06 8.52 8.40
N LYS A 105 9.09 8.29 7.52
CA LYS A 105 9.29 8.10 6.10
C LYS A 105 9.21 9.44 5.37
N ARG A 106 9.74 9.47 4.15
CA ARG A 106 9.63 10.67 3.32
C ARG A 106 8.19 10.83 2.84
N PRO A 107 7.73 12.08 2.59
CA PRO A 107 6.39 12.30 2.05
C PRO A 107 6.17 11.54 0.75
N ALA A 108 4.92 11.16 0.49
CA ALA A 108 4.55 10.57 -0.78
C ALA A 108 4.59 11.63 -1.89
N GLU A 109 5.05 11.24 -3.07
CA GLU A 109 5.05 12.12 -4.24
C GLU A 109 3.66 12.31 -4.83
N ILE A 110 2.78 11.32 -4.64
CA ILE A 110 1.44 11.34 -5.23
C ILE A 110 0.40 11.15 -4.13
N LEU A 111 -0.58 12.07 -4.08
CA LEU A 111 -1.72 11.95 -3.16
C LEU A 111 -2.93 11.48 -3.95
N LEU A 112 -3.47 10.34 -3.57
CA LEU A 112 -4.62 9.72 -4.23
C LEU A 112 -5.94 10.20 -3.62
N LYS A 113 -7.00 10.14 -4.44
CA LYS A 113 -8.37 10.40 -4.01
C LYS A 113 -9.32 9.41 -4.69
N ASP A 114 -10.52 9.33 -4.20
CA ASP A 114 -11.57 8.48 -4.75
C ASP A 114 -11.76 8.74 -6.25
N GLY A 115 -11.83 7.69 -7.02
CA GLY A 115 -12.01 7.78 -8.46
C GLY A 115 -10.73 7.90 -9.28
N ASP A 116 -9.58 8.09 -8.63
CA ASP A 116 -8.31 8.12 -9.34
C ASP A 116 -8.00 6.76 -9.98
N THR A 117 -7.14 6.79 -10.98
CA THR A 117 -6.66 5.58 -11.65
C THR A 117 -5.17 5.46 -11.44
N VAL A 118 -4.74 4.27 -11.02
CA VAL A 118 -3.32 3.92 -10.90
C VAL A 118 -2.96 3.04 -12.10
N LYS A 119 -1.90 3.41 -12.82
CA LYS A 119 -1.50 2.72 -14.05
C LYS A 119 -0.15 2.04 -13.89
N PHE A 120 0.00 0.87 -14.50
CA PHE A 120 1.27 0.17 -14.63
C PHE A 120 1.28 -0.61 -15.95
N GLY A 121 2.22 -0.27 -16.83
CA GLY A 121 2.21 -0.78 -18.19
C GLY A 121 0.91 -0.42 -18.91
N HIS A 122 0.21 -1.42 -19.45
CA HIS A 122 -1.09 -1.26 -20.09
C HIS A 122 -2.26 -1.54 -19.14
N CYS A 123 -1.96 -1.85 -17.88
CA CYS A 123 -2.97 -2.18 -16.88
C CYS A 123 -3.30 -0.98 -16.00
N SER A 124 -4.45 -1.04 -15.34
CA SER A 124 -4.86 0.03 -14.41
C SER A 124 -5.74 -0.52 -13.31
N LEU A 125 -5.72 0.18 -12.16
CA LEU A 125 -6.60 -0.07 -11.03
C LEU A 125 -7.34 1.20 -10.67
N GLN A 126 -8.60 1.06 -10.28
CA GLN A 126 -9.43 2.16 -9.78
C GLN A 126 -9.21 2.33 -8.28
N VAL A 127 -9.09 3.58 -7.84
CA VAL A 127 -8.97 3.92 -6.41
C VAL A 127 -10.37 4.15 -5.85
N MET A 128 -10.69 3.43 -4.78
CA MET A 128 -11.93 3.62 -4.03
C MET A 128 -11.58 4.06 -2.61
N HIS A 129 -12.06 5.21 -2.19
CA HIS A 129 -11.87 5.69 -0.82
C HIS A 129 -12.79 4.93 0.11
N THR A 130 -12.22 4.16 1.03
CA THR A 130 -12.97 3.30 1.96
C THR A 130 -12.51 3.61 3.38
N PRO A 131 -12.88 4.80 3.93
CA PRO A 131 -12.46 5.17 5.27
C PRO A 131 -13.12 4.29 6.33
N GLY A 132 -12.52 4.24 7.51
CA GLY A 132 -13.03 3.43 8.62
C GLY A 132 -11.88 2.86 9.43
N HIS A 133 -11.06 1.97 8.85
CA HIS A 133 -9.83 1.49 9.47
C HIS A 133 -8.84 2.65 9.65
N THR A 134 -8.68 3.48 8.62
CA THR A 134 -8.05 4.81 8.71
C THR A 134 -8.90 5.82 7.93
N LYS A 135 -8.61 7.11 8.11
CA LYS A 135 -9.32 8.16 7.36
C LYS A 135 -9.04 8.11 5.87
N GLY A 136 -7.84 7.71 5.49
CA GLY A 136 -7.39 7.65 4.11
C GLY A 136 -7.25 6.23 3.58
N GLY A 137 -7.92 5.26 4.18
CA GLY A 137 -7.91 3.89 3.67
C GLY A 137 -8.53 3.82 2.30
N ILE A 138 -7.91 3.09 1.39
CA ILE A 138 -8.40 2.88 0.03
C ILE A 138 -8.42 1.41 -0.32
N CYS A 139 -9.27 1.08 -1.28
CA CYS A 139 -9.21 -0.19 -2.00
C CYS A 139 -8.79 0.09 -3.44
N LEU A 140 -8.14 -0.87 -4.05
CA LEU A 140 -7.74 -0.81 -5.45
C LEU A 140 -8.43 -1.94 -6.19
N TYR A 141 -9.08 -1.62 -7.30
CA TYR A 141 -9.87 -2.59 -8.05
C TYR A 141 -9.50 -2.58 -9.54
N GLY A 142 -9.30 -3.76 -10.11
CA GLY A 142 -9.06 -3.91 -11.53
C GLY A 142 -8.76 -5.37 -11.87
N GLY A 143 -8.97 -5.74 -13.14
CA GLY A 143 -8.69 -7.11 -13.60
C GLY A 143 -9.41 -8.21 -12.83
N GLY A 144 -10.57 -7.90 -12.22
CA GLY A 144 -11.29 -8.84 -11.38
C GLY A 144 -10.74 -9.00 -9.97
N CYS A 145 -9.75 -8.20 -9.58
CA CYS A 145 -9.10 -8.26 -8.27
C CYS A 145 -9.45 -7.04 -7.43
N LEU A 146 -9.60 -7.24 -6.12
CA LEU A 146 -9.81 -6.17 -5.16
C LEU A 146 -8.71 -6.24 -4.09
N PHE A 147 -7.94 -5.17 -3.96
CA PHE A 147 -6.89 -5.05 -2.93
C PHE A 147 -7.42 -4.10 -1.86
N SER A 148 -7.90 -4.65 -0.76
CA SER A 148 -8.64 -3.91 0.26
C SER A 148 -7.80 -3.50 1.46
N GLY A 149 -6.53 -3.88 1.53
CA GLY A 149 -5.70 -3.63 2.71
C GLY A 149 -6.36 -4.24 3.95
N ASP A 150 -6.54 -3.42 4.97
CA ASP A 150 -7.18 -3.83 6.23
C ASP A 150 -8.66 -3.42 6.30
N THR A 151 -9.27 -2.96 5.22
CA THR A 151 -10.68 -2.58 5.21
C THR A 151 -11.59 -3.80 5.36
N LEU A 152 -11.28 -4.89 4.62
CA LEU A 152 -12.04 -6.13 4.67
C LEU A 152 -11.08 -7.31 4.89
N PHE A 153 -11.38 -8.13 5.90
CA PHE A 153 -10.78 -9.45 6.07
C PHE A 153 -11.83 -10.50 5.76
N ALA A 154 -11.41 -11.74 5.54
CA ALA A 154 -12.36 -12.84 5.33
C ALA A 154 -13.25 -12.97 6.58
N GLY A 155 -14.54 -12.67 6.42
CA GLY A 155 -15.52 -12.73 7.50
C GLY A 155 -15.46 -11.62 8.53
N SER A 156 -14.73 -10.53 8.28
CA SER A 156 -14.57 -9.43 9.24
C SER A 156 -14.22 -8.12 8.53
N VAL A 157 -14.23 -7.04 9.30
CA VAL A 157 -13.73 -5.73 8.86
C VAL A 157 -12.41 -5.40 9.58
N GLY A 158 -11.69 -4.42 9.08
CA GLY A 158 -10.45 -3.99 9.69
C GLY A 158 -10.69 -3.29 11.03
N ARG A 159 -9.62 -3.19 11.79
CA ARG A 159 -9.58 -2.53 13.08
C ARG A 159 -9.89 -1.03 12.95
N THR A 160 -10.77 -0.51 13.83
CA THR A 160 -11.19 0.91 13.79
C THR A 160 -10.83 1.70 15.06
N ASP A 161 -10.13 1.08 16.01
CA ASP A 161 -9.78 1.67 17.30
C ASP A 161 -8.44 2.44 17.30
N LEU A 162 -7.78 2.53 16.16
CA LEU A 162 -6.56 3.31 15.99
C LEU A 162 -6.90 4.73 15.50
N PRO A 163 -5.95 5.69 15.63
CA PRO A 163 -6.21 7.06 15.18
C PRO A 163 -6.73 7.12 13.74
N GLY A 164 -7.81 7.88 13.54
CA GLY A 164 -8.43 8.01 12.22
C GLY A 164 -9.42 6.91 11.88
N GLY A 165 -9.51 5.85 12.68
CA GLY A 165 -10.45 4.77 12.42
C GLY A 165 -11.88 5.13 12.82
N ASP A 166 -12.85 4.68 12.05
CA ASP A 166 -14.27 4.88 12.34
C ASP A 166 -15.07 3.70 11.79
N TYR A 167 -15.63 2.90 12.68
CA TYR A 167 -16.39 1.71 12.31
C TYR A 167 -17.61 2.04 11.43
N ARG A 168 -18.22 3.19 11.65
CA ARG A 168 -19.39 3.61 10.85
C ARG A 168 -19.00 3.88 9.39
N GLU A 169 -17.82 4.43 9.17
CA GLU A 169 -17.34 4.70 7.82
C GLU A 169 -16.99 3.42 7.07
N MET A 170 -16.58 2.35 7.77
CA MET A 170 -16.30 1.06 7.15
C MET A 170 -17.55 0.34 6.67
N LEU A 171 -18.70 0.58 7.29
CA LEU A 171 -19.96 -0.03 6.91
C LEU A 171 -20.65 0.78 5.83
#